data_a04a0c369fd8023af31ad30f0635a714
#
_entry.id   a04a0c369fd8023af31ad30f0635a714
#
_cell.length_a   1.000
_cell.length_b   1.000
_cell.length_c   1.000
_cell.angle_alpha   90.00
_cell.angle_beta   90.00
_cell.angle_gamma   90.00
#
_symmetry.space_group_name_H-M   'P 1'
#
loop_
_entity.id
_entity.type
_entity.pdbx_description
1 polymer ?
#
loop_
_entity_poly.entity_id
_entity_poly.type
_entity_poly.pdbx_seq_one_letter_code
_entity_poly.pdbx_strand_id
1 'polypeptide(L)'
;AASDVYKRQLFKRYLLVGGMPDAVNEYLNSHNIVKVREVQEAIRELYGVDASRYEEDAAKKLYIRRIYDMIPSQMENKKKRIVAKDILDRKGDRFSNYMEEFEYLINSGITIVSHAISNPKYPLAESQQKNLLKLYMNDVGMLTSQLYHYNIQPILNDIASINLGSVYESAVAQELKAHYEKLFYYDNKQKGEVDFLVDDSGTMSVLPIEVKSGKDYTVHSALDNLMSIQDYHIVSSIVLSNEREIKTKGNILYLPIYLSLIHISEH
;
A
#
# COMPACT_ATOMS: atom_id res chain seq x y z
N ALA A 1 -21.49 13.76 12.39
CA ALA A 1 -21.34 14.78 11.32
C ALA A 1 -20.10 15.68 11.48
N ALA A 2 -19.97 16.50 12.55
CA ALA A 2 -18.78 17.37 12.72
C ALA A 2 -17.49 16.55 13.02
N SER A 3 -17.60 15.51 13.82
CA SER A 3 -16.52 14.58 14.15
C SER A 3 -15.93 13.91 12.90
N ASP A 4 -16.77 13.50 11.94
CA ASP A 4 -16.31 12.78 10.74
C ASP A 4 -15.59 13.71 9.76
N VAL A 5 -16.02 14.97 9.64
CA VAL A 5 -15.32 15.98 8.86
C VAL A 5 -13.91 16.22 9.42
N TYR A 6 -13.81 16.31 10.75
CA TYR A 6 -12.53 16.49 11.43
C TYR A 6 -11.59 15.28 11.24
N LYS A 7 -12.09 14.05 11.45
CA LYS A 7 -11.32 12.81 11.23
C LYS A 7 -10.79 12.71 9.80
N ARG A 8 -11.62 13.03 8.81
CA ARG A 8 -11.23 13.05 7.40
C ARG A 8 -10.13 14.09 7.13
N GLN A 9 -10.22 15.29 7.73
CA GLN A 9 -9.17 16.29 7.59
C GLN A 9 -7.86 15.84 8.22
N LEU A 10 -7.91 15.18 9.39
CA LEU A 10 -6.73 14.60 10.02
C LEU A 10 -6.11 13.51 9.14
N PHE A 11 -6.94 12.62 8.57
CA PHE A 11 -6.47 11.60 7.65
C PHE A 11 -5.76 12.20 6.44
N LYS A 12 -6.31 13.25 5.83
CA LYS A 12 -5.65 13.94 4.71
C LYS A 12 -4.30 14.56 5.10
N ARG A 13 -4.19 15.11 6.31
CA ARG A 13 -2.91 15.58 6.84
C ARG A 13 -1.94 14.42 7.05
N TYR A 14 -2.43 13.31 7.58
CA TYR A 14 -1.63 12.09 7.72
C TYR A 14 -1.09 11.60 6.37
N LEU A 15 -1.88 11.61 5.31
CA LEU A 15 -1.41 11.26 3.96
C LEU A 15 -0.27 12.15 3.46
N LEU A 16 -0.17 13.38 3.95
CA LEU A 16 0.91 14.32 3.60
C LEU A 16 2.12 14.20 4.51
N VAL A 17 1.90 14.10 5.82
CA VAL A 17 2.96 14.11 6.83
C VAL A 17 3.54 12.71 7.01
N GLY A 18 2.71 11.67 6.92
CA GLY A 18 3.08 10.30 7.25
C GLY A 18 3.20 10.06 8.75
N GLY A 19 3.88 8.96 9.09
CA GLY A 19 4.17 8.54 10.46
C GLY A 19 5.67 8.56 10.82
N MET A 20 6.55 9.04 9.93
CA MET A 20 7.98 9.16 10.23
C MET A 20 8.20 10.18 11.36
N PRO A 21 8.89 9.81 12.47
CA PRO A 21 9.00 10.66 13.65
C PRO A 21 9.50 12.08 13.37
N ASP A 22 10.53 12.22 12.54
CA ASP A 22 11.10 13.53 12.22
C ASP A 22 10.13 14.40 11.41
N ALA A 23 9.39 13.79 10.47
CA ALA A 23 8.36 14.48 9.67
C ALA A 23 7.18 14.93 10.56
N VAL A 24 6.75 14.09 11.48
CA VAL A 24 5.69 14.41 12.44
C VAL A 24 6.14 15.53 13.38
N ASN A 25 7.35 15.47 13.94
CA ASN A 25 7.91 16.50 14.80
C ASN A 25 8.03 17.84 14.05
N GLU A 26 8.54 17.83 12.81
CA GLU A 26 8.61 19.06 12.01
C GLU A 26 7.22 19.66 11.78
N TYR A 27 6.22 18.83 11.48
CA TYR A 27 4.85 19.31 11.29
C TYR A 27 4.26 19.91 12.59
N LEU A 28 4.46 19.26 13.72
CA LEU A 28 3.97 19.75 15.01
C LEU A 28 4.62 21.10 15.42
N ASN A 29 5.89 21.29 15.07
CA ASN A 29 6.63 22.50 15.41
C ASN A 29 6.33 23.67 14.47
N SER A 30 6.21 23.39 13.15
CA SER A 30 6.13 24.47 12.14
C SER A 30 4.75 24.62 11.50
N HIS A 31 3.89 23.59 11.55
CA HIS A 31 2.65 23.48 10.78
C HIS A 31 2.83 23.76 9.27
N ASN A 32 4.03 23.49 8.76
CA ASN A 32 4.44 23.82 7.40
C ASN A 32 4.80 22.57 6.60
N ILE A 33 3.97 22.21 5.61
CA ILE A 33 4.17 21.03 4.78
C ILE A 33 5.45 21.15 3.91
N VAL A 34 5.88 22.35 3.53
CA VAL A 34 7.14 22.51 2.76
C VAL A 34 8.31 22.00 3.58
N LYS A 35 8.41 22.38 4.86
CA LYS A 35 9.46 21.87 5.75
C LYS A 35 9.37 20.37 5.99
N VAL A 36 8.15 19.84 6.10
CA VAL A 36 7.94 18.39 6.19
C VAL A 36 8.49 17.68 4.94
N ARG A 37 8.27 18.22 3.74
CA ARG A 37 8.83 17.68 2.49
C ARG A 37 10.36 17.67 2.47
N GLU A 38 11.00 18.72 3.01
CA GLU A 38 12.45 18.77 3.15
C GLU A 38 12.98 17.64 4.05
N VAL A 39 12.29 17.36 5.17
CA VAL A 39 12.62 16.24 6.06
C VAL A 39 12.42 14.89 5.36
N GLN A 40 11.31 14.71 4.66
CA GLN A 40 11.01 13.47 3.93
C GLN A 40 12.05 13.20 2.82
N GLU A 41 12.49 14.24 2.10
CA GLU A 41 13.56 14.10 1.10
C GLU A 41 14.89 13.73 1.74
N ALA A 42 15.25 14.35 2.86
CA ALA A 42 16.46 14.00 3.60
C ALA A 42 16.44 12.53 4.06
N ILE A 43 15.28 12.03 4.54
CA ILE A 43 15.14 10.61 4.89
C ILE A 43 15.31 9.72 3.66
N ARG A 44 14.73 10.08 2.51
CA ARG A 44 14.87 9.33 1.27
C ARG A 44 16.35 9.23 0.82
N GLU A 45 17.08 10.33 0.92
CA GLU A 45 18.51 10.34 0.62
C GLU A 45 19.31 9.46 1.57
N LEU A 46 18.98 9.47 2.88
CA LEU A 46 19.61 8.62 3.88
C LEU A 46 19.39 7.13 3.57
N TYR A 47 18.21 6.72 3.13
CA TYR A 47 17.96 5.34 2.70
C TYR A 47 18.87 4.92 1.55
N GLY A 48 19.09 5.81 0.58
CA GLY A 48 20.03 5.56 -0.52
C GLY A 48 21.47 5.44 -0.07
N VAL A 49 21.89 6.23 0.93
CA VAL A 49 23.22 6.17 1.52
C VAL A 49 23.41 4.91 2.34
N ASP A 50 22.44 4.53 3.17
CA ASP A 50 22.51 3.33 4.01
C ASP A 50 22.59 2.05 3.15
N ALA A 51 21.79 1.96 2.09
CA ALA A 51 21.94 0.87 1.11
C ALA A 51 23.36 0.74 0.57
N SER A 52 24.06 1.88 0.44
CA SER A 52 25.45 1.89 -0.06
C SER A 52 26.49 1.50 0.99
N ARG A 53 26.17 1.53 2.28
CA ARG A 53 27.13 1.17 3.35
C ARG A 53 27.26 -0.32 3.56
N TYR A 54 26.17 -1.06 3.38
CA TYR A 54 26.10 -2.50 3.67
C TYR A 54 26.32 -3.37 2.45
N GLU A 55 26.39 -2.79 1.26
CA GLU A 55 26.66 -3.50 0.01
C GLU A 55 27.98 -2.98 -0.58
N GLU A 56 28.88 -3.87 -0.98
CA GLU A 56 30.16 -3.51 -1.60
C GLU A 56 30.05 -3.41 -3.13
N ASP A 57 29.17 -4.21 -3.73
CA ASP A 57 28.96 -4.22 -5.18
C ASP A 57 28.22 -2.96 -5.65
N ALA A 58 28.90 -2.15 -6.47
CA ALA A 58 28.36 -0.92 -7.03
C ALA A 58 27.11 -1.14 -7.91
N ALA A 59 27.01 -2.28 -8.59
CA ALA A 59 25.84 -2.60 -9.40
C ALA A 59 24.63 -2.91 -8.51
N LYS A 60 24.80 -3.69 -7.45
CA LYS A 60 23.73 -3.99 -6.49
C LYS A 60 23.21 -2.72 -5.79
N LYS A 61 24.12 -1.82 -5.37
CA LYS A 61 23.72 -0.50 -4.83
C LYS A 61 22.80 0.26 -5.79
N LEU A 62 23.19 0.27 -7.07
CA LEU A 62 22.39 0.94 -8.10
C LEU A 62 21.03 0.27 -8.28
N TYR A 63 20.95 -1.06 -8.24
CA TYR A 63 19.69 -1.79 -8.40
C TYR A 63 18.76 -1.57 -7.21
N ILE A 64 19.26 -1.63 -5.97
CA ILE A 64 18.49 -1.32 -4.76
C ILE A 64 17.87 0.08 -4.89
N ARG A 65 18.67 1.08 -5.24
CA ARG A 65 18.18 2.45 -5.41
C ARG A 65 17.14 2.56 -6.52
N ARG A 66 17.38 1.94 -7.67
CA ARG A 66 16.42 1.96 -8.80
C ARG A 66 15.10 1.30 -8.44
N ILE A 67 15.12 0.15 -7.77
CA ILE A 67 13.89 -0.53 -7.34
C ILE A 67 13.11 0.37 -6.39
N TYR A 68 13.78 0.99 -5.42
CA TYR A 68 13.13 1.91 -4.48
C TYR A 68 12.54 3.14 -5.17
N ASP A 69 13.30 3.80 -6.05
CA ASP A 69 12.85 4.99 -6.77
C ASP A 69 11.73 4.70 -7.78
N MET A 70 11.57 3.45 -8.22
CA MET A 70 10.47 3.03 -9.09
C MET A 70 9.13 2.83 -8.36
N ILE A 71 9.13 2.64 -7.05
CA ILE A 71 7.90 2.31 -6.29
C ILE A 71 6.76 3.31 -6.57
N PRO A 72 6.96 4.65 -6.48
CA PRO A 72 5.88 5.60 -6.74
C PRO A 72 5.26 5.44 -8.12
N SER A 73 6.08 5.31 -9.16
CA SER A 73 5.60 5.16 -10.53
C SER A 73 4.90 3.83 -10.78
N GLN A 74 5.37 2.75 -10.15
CA GLN A 74 4.73 1.43 -10.24
C GLN A 74 3.37 1.42 -9.55
N MET A 75 3.22 2.15 -8.45
CA MET A 75 1.95 2.31 -7.75
C MET A 75 0.88 3.03 -8.59
N GLU A 76 1.27 3.89 -9.52
CA GLU A 76 0.36 4.57 -10.45
C GLU A 76 -0.06 3.68 -11.64
N ASN A 77 0.62 2.56 -11.87
CA ASN A 77 0.28 1.64 -12.93
C ASN A 77 -0.99 0.83 -12.62
N LYS A 78 -1.71 0.39 -13.66
CA LYS A 78 -2.90 -0.46 -13.51
C LYS A 78 -2.60 -1.76 -12.73
N LYS A 79 -1.41 -2.33 -12.95
CA LYS A 79 -0.89 -3.46 -12.18
C LYS A 79 0.25 -2.94 -11.32
N LYS A 80 -0.01 -2.67 -10.08
CA LYS A 80 0.90 -2.06 -9.11
C LYS A 80 2.04 -3.01 -8.66
N ARG A 81 2.60 -3.79 -9.56
CA ARG A 81 3.70 -4.74 -9.27
C ARG A 81 5.00 -4.28 -9.90
N ILE A 82 6.10 -4.56 -9.22
CA ILE A 82 7.43 -4.36 -9.79
C ILE A 82 7.65 -5.36 -10.94
N VAL A 83 8.10 -4.84 -12.06
CA VAL A 83 8.41 -5.64 -13.26
C VAL A 83 9.92 -5.61 -13.47
N ALA A 84 10.57 -6.77 -13.34
CA ALA A 84 12.04 -6.88 -13.37
C ALA A 84 12.69 -6.24 -14.60
N LYS A 85 12.08 -6.35 -15.79
CA LYS A 85 12.59 -5.73 -17.02
C LYS A 85 12.73 -4.21 -16.93
N ASP A 86 11.92 -3.55 -16.08
CA ASP A 86 11.89 -2.09 -15.97
C ASP A 86 13.03 -1.57 -15.07
N ILE A 87 13.68 -2.44 -14.29
CA ILE A 87 14.79 -2.07 -13.38
C ILE A 87 16.00 -1.56 -14.19
N LEU A 88 16.35 -2.25 -15.26
CA LEU A 88 17.46 -1.89 -16.14
C LEU A 88 17.07 -1.64 -17.61
N ASP A 89 15.76 -1.60 -17.91
CA ASP A 89 15.22 -1.53 -19.27
C ASP A 89 15.76 -2.63 -20.19
N ARG A 90 15.88 -3.86 -19.67
CA ARG A 90 16.41 -5.02 -20.39
C ARG A 90 15.33 -6.03 -20.67
N LYS A 91 15.15 -6.40 -21.94
CA LYS A 91 14.27 -7.50 -22.33
C LYS A 91 14.82 -8.82 -21.79
N GLY A 92 13.96 -9.61 -21.12
CA GLY A 92 14.31 -10.92 -20.59
C GLY A 92 14.83 -10.96 -19.17
N ASP A 93 14.99 -9.81 -18.52
CA ASP A 93 15.30 -9.77 -17.10
C ASP A 93 14.18 -10.44 -16.28
N ARG A 94 14.62 -11.25 -15.31
CA ARG A 94 13.73 -12.01 -14.41
C ARG A 94 13.84 -11.49 -13.00
N PHE A 95 12.78 -11.63 -12.24
CA PHE A 95 12.75 -11.29 -10.82
C PHE A 95 13.89 -11.96 -10.03
N SER A 96 14.23 -13.21 -10.38
CA SER A 96 15.33 -13.94 -9.75
C SER A 96 16.71 -13.27 -9.87
N ASN A 97 16.89 -12.35 -10.82
CA ASN A 97 18.16 -11.64 -11.01
C ASN A 97 18.37 -10.53 -9.96
N TYR A 98 17.33 -10.18 -9.21
CA TYR A 98 17.30 -9.07 -8.26
C TYR A 98 16.79 -9.49 -6.87
N MET A 99 16.83 -10.79 -6.56
CA MET A 99 16.29 -11.33 -5.30
C MET A 99 16.95 -10.71 -4.07
N GLU A 100 18.26 -10.57 -4.08
CA GLU A 100 19.02 -10.02 -2.96
C GLU A 100 18.67 -8.55 -2.70
N GLU A 101 18.49 -7.77 -3.77
CA GLU A 101 18.09 -6.37 -3.70
C GLU A 101 16.67 -6.21 -3.15
N PHE A 102 15.74 -7.07 -3.57
CA PHE A 102 14.39 -7.10 -3.01
C PHE A 102 14.41 -7.50 -1.53
N GLU A 103 15.16 -8.55 -1.18
CA GLU A 103 15.30 -8.98 0.20
C GLU A 103 15.92 -7.89 1.08
N TYR A 104 16.92 -7.18 0.58
CA TYR A 104 17.50 -6.03 1.28
C TYR A 104 16.42 -4.97 1.57
N LEU A 105 15.68 -4.52 0.56
CA LEU A 105 14.66 -3.48 0.69
C LEU A 105 13.54 -3.88 1.68
N ILE A 106 13.16 -5.15 1.69
CA ILE A 106 12.12 -5.69 2.57
C ILE A 106 12.65 -5.82 4.00
N ASN A 107 13.82 -6.44 4.18
CA ASN A 107 14.38 -6.74 5.50
C ASN A 107 14.91 -5.49 6.22
N SER A 108 15.34 -4.46 5.49
CA SER A 108 15.70 -3.17 6.07
C SER A 108 14.51 -2.35 6.58
N GLY A 109 13.27 -2.76 6.25
CA GLY A 109 12.06 -2.08 6.69
C GLY A 109 11.76 -0.76 5.97
N ILE A 110 12.51 -0.43 4.90
CA ILE A 110 12.27 0.78 4.09
C ILE A 110 11.17 0.57 3.05
N THR A 111 10.72 -0.68 2.86
CA THR A 111 9.57 -1.03 2.04
C THR A 111 8.64 -2.02 2.74
N ILE A 112 7.38 -2.00 2.33
CA ILE A 112 6.38 -2.99 2.71
C ILE A 112 6.11 -3.87 1.50
N VAL A 113 6.15 -5.19 1.69
CA VAL A 113 5.87 -6.15 0.63
C VAL A 113 4.47 -6.76 0.80
N SER A 114 3.76 -6.92 -0.32
CA SER A 114 2.56 -7.75 -0.40
C SER A 114 2.75 -8.80 -1.49
N HIS A 115 2.51 -10.07 -1.15
CA HIS A 115 2.73 -11.21 -2.03
C HIS A 115 1.45 -11.65 -2.74
N ALA A 116 1.56 -12.02 -4.02
CA ALA A 116 0.42 -12.50 -4.80
C ALA A 116 -0.04 -13.89 -4.34
N ILE A 117 -1.36 -14.04 -4.30
CA ILE A 117 -2.04 -15.32 -4.14
C ILE A 117 -3.11 -15.45 -5.21
N SER A 118 -3.12 -16.56 -5.96
CA SER A 118 -4.13 -16.83 -6.98
C SER A 118 -5.22 -17.81 -6.52
N ASN A 119 -4.99 -18.54 -5.44
CA ASN A 119 -5.89 -19.54 -4.86
C ASN A 119 -5.88 -19.41 -3.34
N PRO A 120 -6.52 -18.37 -2.77
CA PRO A 120 -6.41 -18.05 -1.36
C PRO A 120 -7.16 -19.10 -0.51
N LYS A 121 -6.42 -19.71 0.41
CA LYS A 121 -6.96 -20.58 1.45
C LYS A 121 -6.28 -20.23 2.77
N TYR A 122 -7.01 -20.36 3.85
CA TYR A 122 -6.45 -20.19 5.19
C TYR A 122 -5.56 -21.40 5.56
N PRO A 123 -4.35 -21.22 6.09
CA PRO A 123 -3.61 -19.96 6.20
C PRO A 123 -2.98 -19.51 4.87
N LEU A 124 -3.01 -18.21 4.59
CA LEU A 124 -2.58 -17.62 3.31
C LEU A 124 -1.10 -17.89 2.98
N ALA A 125 -0.25 -18.02 3.99
CA ALA A 125 1.19 -18.26 3.79
C ALA A 125 1.51 -19.51 2.97
N GLU A 126 0.63 -20.53 3.00
CA GLU A 126 0.80 -21.76 2.21
C GLU A 126 0.53 -21.57 0.71
N SER A 127 -0.22 -20.52 0.35
CA SER A 127 -0.65 -20.23 -1.03
C SER A 127 0.19 -19.16 -1.72
N GLN A 128 1.24 -18.65 -1.08
CA GLN A 128 2.07 -17.54 -1.57
C GLN A 128 2.79 -17.87 -2.87
N GLN A 129 2.71 -16.95 -3.85
CA GLN A 129 3.49 -17.00 -5.09
C GLN A 129 4.81 -16.24 -4.93
N LYS A 130 5.95 -16.95 -5.01
CA LYS A 130 7.28 -16.38 -4.69
C LYS A 130 7.74 -15.24 -5.60
N ASN A 131 7.26 -15.18 -6.83
CA ASN A 131 7.81 -14.30 -7.87
C ASN A 131 6.89 -13.13 -8.27
N LEU A 132 5.77 -12.93 -7.57
CA LEU A 132 4.86 -11.83 -7.84
C LEU A 132 4.63 -11.05 -6.53
N LEU A 133 5.05 -9.82 -6.53
CA LEU A 133 4.92 -8.96 -5.36
C LEU A 133 4.62 -7.52 -5.76
N LYS A 134 3.96 -6.81 -4.85
CA LYS A 134 3.86 -5.36 -4.81
C LYS A 134 4.80 -4.84 -3.74
N LEU A 135 5.46 -3.72 -4.00
CA LEU A 135 6.21 -2.96 -3.00
C LEU A 135 5.51 -1.63 -2.75
N TYR A 136 5.37 -1.30 -1.49
CA TYR A 136 4.94 0.00 -1.01
C TYR A 136 6.12 0.67 -0.31
N MET A 137 6.16 2.00 -0.31
CA MET A 137 7.04 2.72 0.60
C MET A 137 6.59 2.45 2.04
N ASN A 138 7.52 2.43 2.97
CA ASN A 138 7.21 2.18 4.39
C ASN A 138 6.36 3.27 5.04
N ASP A 139 6.19 4.41 4.36
CA ASP A 139 5.43 5.54 4.84
C ASP A 139 4.68 6.25 3.72
N VAL A 140 3.39 6.55 3.94
CA VAL A 140 2.53 7.20 2.94
C VAL A 140 2.93 8.65 2.68
N GLY A 141 3.48 9.36 3.68
CA GLY A 141 4.02 10.71 3.51
C GLY A 141 5.22 10.72 2.57
N MET A 142 6.08 9.69 2.65
CA MET A 142 7.19 9.47 1.71
C MET A 142 6.69 9.28 0.29
N LEU A 143 5.64 8.47 0.09
CA LEU A 143 5.02 8.27 -1.24
C LEU A 143 4.45 9.59 -1.78
N THR A 144 3.67 10.31 -0.98
CA THR A 144 3.04 11.56 -1.44
C THR A 144 4.06 12.67 -1.70
N SER A 145 5.21 12.66 -1.02
CA SER A 145 6.31 13.58 -1.31
C SER A 145 6.89 13.35 -2.70
N GLN A 146 7.00 12.09 -3.13
CA GLN A 146 7.50 11.74 -4.45
C GLN A 146 6.49 11.99 -5.57
N LEU A 147 5.21 11.70 -5.33
CA LEU A 147 4.16 11.85 -6.34
C LEU A 147 3.76 13.31 -6.56
N TYR A 148 3.67 14.10 -5.51
CA TYR A 148 3.08 15.45 -5.58
C TYR A 148 4.05 16.57 -5.20
N HIS A 149 5.21 16.25 -4.66
CA HIS A 149 6.19 17.22 -4.17
C HIS A 149 5.55 18.28 -3.27
N TYR A 150 5.61 19.57 -3.68
CA TYR A 150 5.00 20.69 -2.94
C TYR A 150 3.54 20.95 -3.29
N ASN A 151 2.98 20.24 -4.28
CA ASN A 151 1.56 20.41 -4.65
C ASN A 151 0.67 19.55 -3.75
N ILE A 152 0.22 20.10 -2.64
CA ILE A 152 -0.62 19.40 -1.65
C ILE A 152 -2.12 19.44 -2.00
N GLN A 153 -2.53 20.26 -2.96
CA GLN A 153 -3.94 20.47 -3.34
C GLN A 153 -4.66 19.18 -3.75
N PRO A 154 -4.03 18.24 -4.49
CA PRO A 154 -4.67 16.98 -4.86
C PRO A 154 -5.23 16.20 -3.67
N ILE A 155 -4.48 16.19 -2.56
CA ILE A 155 -4.85 15.44 -1.35
C ILE A 155 -5.86 16.23 -0.52
N LEU A 156 -5.63 17.54 -0.32
CA LEU A 156 -6.48 18.34 0.55
C LEU A 156 -7.88 18.56 -0.01
N ASN A 157 -8.02 18.74 -1.32
CA ASN A 157 -9.25 19.19 -1.95
C ASN A 157 -10.02 18.08 -2.68
N ASP A 158 -9.61 16.80 -2.58
CA ASP A 158 -10.25 15.68 -3.30
C ASP A 158 -10.47 16.01 -4.79
N ILE A 159 -9.43 16.53 -5.46
CA ILE A 159 -9.52 16.92 -6.86
C ILE A 159 -9.91 15.69 -7.69
N ALA A 160 -11.11 15.70 -8.26
CA ALA A 160 -11.72 14.55 -8.93
C ALA A 160 -10.92 14.01 -10.13
N SER A 161 -10.04 14.83 -10.72
CA SER A 161 -9.17 14.44 -11.83
C SER A 161 -7.92 13.67 -11.39
N ILE A 162 -7.64 13.59 -10.09
CA ILE A 162 -6.45 12.92 -9.55
C ILE A 162 -6.85 11.63 -8.86
N ASN A 163 -6.25 10.53 -9.33
CA ASN A 163 -6.47 9.22 -8.72
C ASN A 163 -5.62 9.08 -7.45
N LEU A 164 -6.26 9.09 -6.30
CA LEU A 164 -5.61 8.84 -5.00
C LEU A 164 -5.57 7.35 -4.64
N GLY A 165 -5.86 6.45 -5.57
CA GLY A 165 -5.93 5.01 -5.31
C GLY A 165 -4.63 4.44 -4.76
N SER A 166 -3.49 4.81 -5.34
CA SER A 166 -2.16 4.39 -4.89
C SER A 166 -1.83 4.90 -3.49
N VAL A 167 -2.21 6.15 -3.18
CA VAL A 167 -2.00 6.76 -1.86
C VAL A 167 -2.85 6.08 -0.79
N TYR A 168 -4.12 5.82 -1.08
CA TYR A 168 -5.02 5.14 -0.16
C TYR A 168 -4.60 3.69 0.08
N GLU A 169 -4.25 2.96 -0.99
CA GLU A 169 -3.75 1.59 -0.87
C GLU A 169 -2.45 1.53 -0.05
N SER A 170 -1.53 2.48 -0.24
CA SER A 170 -0.28 2.55 0.55
C SER A 170 -0.53 2.87 2.02
N ALA A 171 -1.48 3.75 2.34
CA ALA A 171 -1.86 4.03 3.73
C ALA A 171 -2.46 2.78 4.40
N VAL A 172 -3.29 2.03 3.69
CA VAL A 172 -3.86 0.76 4.18
C VAL A 172 -2.77 -0.31 4.31
N ALA A 173 -1.81 -0.41 3.37
CA ALA A 173 -0.68 -1.33 3.48
C ALA A 173 0.15 -1.06 4.74
N GLN A 174 0.42 0.21 5.04
CA GLN A 174 1.16 0.63 6.23
C GLN A 174 0.42 0.25 7.51
N GLU A 175 -0.88 0.46 7.56
CA GLU A 175 -1.72 0.09 8.71
C GLU A 175 -1.79 -1.43 8.89
N LEU A 176 -2.07 -2.18 7.82
CA LEU A 176 -2.10 -3.63 7.87
C LEU A 176 -0.76 -4.22 8.31
N LYS A 177 0.37 -3.63 7.87
CA LYS A 177 1.71 -4.10 8.28
C LYS A 177 1.98 -3.92 9.76
N ALA A 178 1.34 -2.97 10.43
CA ALA A 178 1.45 -2.80 11.88
C ALA A 178 0.77 -3.95 12.66
N HIS A 179 -0.19 -4.65 12.06
CA HIS A 179 -0.98 -5.70 12.69
C HIS A 179 -0.69 -7.11 12.15
N TYR A 180 -0.23 -7.22 10.91
CA TYR A 180 0.03 -8.50 10.26
C TYR A 180 1.50 -8.63 9.84
N GLU A 181 2.11 -9.76 10.18
CA GLU A 181 3.50 -10.03 9.81
C GLU A 181 3.72 -10.06 8.30
N LYS A 182 2.77 -10.63 7.56
CA LYS A 182 2.81 -10.76 6.09
C LYS A 182 1.55 -10.19 5.47
N LEU A 183 1.72 -9.48 4.37
CA LEU A 183 0.61 -8.99 3.55
C LEU A 183 0.51 -9.78 2.26
N PHE A 184 -0.72 -9.98 1.82
CA PHE A 184 -1.04 -10.69 0.59
C PHE A 184 -2.06 -9.90 -0.22
N TYR A 185 -2.11 -10.14 -1.54
CA TYR A 185 -3.14 -9.64 -2.43
C TYR A 185 -3.62 -10.75 -3.38
N TYR A 186 -4.85 -10.66 -3.83
CA TYR A 186 -5.37 -11.60 -4.81
C TYR A 186 -5.00 -11.18 -6.22
N ASP A 187 -4.41 -12.09 -7.01
CA ASP A 187 -4.13 -11.87 -8.43
C ASP A 187 -4.51 -13.11 -9.24
N ASN A 188 -5.58 -13.00 -9.99
CA ASN A 188 -6.04 -14.05 -10.88
C ASN A 188 -6.32 -13.47 -12.28
N LYS A 189 -5.69 -14.05 -13.31
CA LYS A 189 -5.75 -13.55 -14.68
C LYS A 189 -7.18 -13.43 -15.23
N GLN A 190 -8.10 -14.28 -14.78
CA GLN A 190 -9.47 -14.34 -15.29
C GLN A 190 -10.47 -13.61 -14.38
N LYS A 191 -10.20 -13.56 -13.09
CA LYS A 191 -11.14 -13.09 -12.07
C LYS A 191 -10.80 -11.71 -11.51
N GLY A 192 -9.61 -11.20 -11.79
CA GLY A 192 -9.17 -9.86 -11.39
C GLY A 192 -8.24 -9.85 -10.18
N GLU A 193 -8.09 -8.67 -9.58
CA GLU A 193 -7.20 -8.39 -8.47
C GLU A 193 -8.00 -7.77 -7.30
N VAL A 194 -7.72 -8.21 -6.07
CA VAL A 194 -8.20 -7.60 -4.81
C VAL A 194 -7.00 -7.11 -4.03
N ASP A 195 -7.04 -5.90 -3.51
CA ASP A 195 -5.90 -5.15 -3.02
C ASP A 195 -5.18 -5.84 -1.85
N PHE A 196 -5.91 -6.39 -0.88
CA PHE A 196 -5.32 -7.12 0.24
C PHE A 196 -6.12 -8.35 0.62
N LEU A 197 -5.40 -9.35 1.13
CA LEU A 197 -5.93 -10.51 1.82
C LEU A 197 -5.22 -10.63 3.16
N VAL A 198 -5.96 -10.85 4.22
CA VAL A 198 -5.40 -11.14 5.55
C VAL A 198 -6.05 -12.38 6.15
N ASP A 199 -5.31 -13.07 7.00
CA ASP A 199 -5.85 -14.21 7.76
C ASP A 199 -6.73 -13.68 8.90
N ASP A 200 -7.98 -14.11 8.93
CA ASP A 200 -8.88 -13.93 10.07
C ASP A 200 -8.84 -15.20 10.94
N SER A 201 -8.08 -15.11 12.03
CA SER A 201 -7.93 -16.23 12.98
C SER A 201 -9.20 -16.53 13.77
N GLY A 202 -10.09 -15.56 13.91
CA GLY A 202 -11.36 -15.72 14.63
C GLY A 202 -12.33 -16.64 13.90
N THR A 203 -12.40 -16.52 12.59
CA THR A 203 -13.25 -17.36 11.73
C THR A 203 -12.47 -18.48 11.02
N MET A 204 -11.13 -18.53 11.16
CA MET A 204 -10.22 -19.41 10.40
C MET A 204 -10.47 -19.32 8.89
N SER A 205 -10.68 -18.09 8.40
CA SER A 205 -10.96 -17.78 7.01
C SER A 205 -10.06 -16.66 6.48
N VAL A 206 -10.18 -16.37 5.20
CA VAL A 206 -9.51 -15.23 4.56
C VAL A 206 -10.45 -14.04 4.57
N LEU A 207 -9.95 -12.87 4.99
CA LEU A 207 -10.65 -11.59 4.92
C LEU A 207 -10.09 -10.76 3.77
N PRO A 208 -10.80 -10.62 2.64
CA PRO A 208 -10.43 -9.72 1.57
C PRO A 208 -10.73 -8.26 1.92
N ILE A 209 -9.81 -7.37 1.53
CA ILE A 209 -9.94 -5.92 1.72
C ILE A 209 -9.70 -5.24 0.37
N GLU A 210 -10.68 -4.48 -0.10
CA GLU A 210 -10.63 -3.69 -1.33
C GLU A 210 -10.57 -2.21 -1.00
N VAL A 211 -9.73 -1.44 -1.69
CA VAL A 211 -9.53 0.00 -1.47
C VAL A 211 -10.03 0.78 -2.67
N LYS A 212 -10.98 1.70 -2.46
CA LYS A 212 -11.60 2.52 -3.49
C LYS A 212 -11.44 4.01 -3.21
N SER A 213 -10.77 4.74 -4.11
CA SER A 213 -10.63 6.20 -4.01
C SER A 213 -11.71 6.97 -4.79
N GLY A 214 -12.37 6.32 -5.75
CA GLY A 214 -13.39 6.92 -6.61
C GLY A 214 -14.81 6.88 -6.02
N LYS A 215 -15.75 7.48 -6.77
CA LYS A 215 -17.19 7.50 -6.40
C LYS A 215 -17.88 6.14 -6.58
N ASP A 216 -17.37 5.30 -7.50
CA ASP A 216 -17.95 4.00 -7.83
C ASP A 216 -17.44 2.89 -6.91
N TYR A 217 -17.38 3.16 -5.61
CA TYR A 217 -16.83 2.25 -4.60
C TYR A 217 -17.67 0.96 -4.42
N THR A 218 -18.90 0.96 -4.88
CA THR A 218 -19.78 -0.23 -4.87
C THR A 218 -19.54 -1.18 -6.05
N VAL A 219 -18.66 -0.80 -6.99
CA VAL A 219 -18.30 -1.62 -8.14
C VAL A 219 -16.96 -2.30 -7.86
N HIS A 220 -17.00 -3.58 -7.52
CA HIS A 220 -15.82 -4.38 -7.13
C HIS A 220 -15.92 -5.82 -7.67
N SER A 221 -16.03 -5.93 -8.98
CA SER A 221 -16.25 -7.22 -9.66
C SER A 221 -15.23 -8.30 -9.30
N ALA A 222 -13.97 -7.94 -9.04
CA ALA A 222 -12.95 -8.89 -8.62
C ALA A 222 -13.22 -9.45 -7.22
N LEU A 223 -13.65 -8.60 -6.30
CA LEU A 223 -14.05 -9.00 -4.96
C LEU A 223 -15.30 -9.90 -5.00
N ASP A 224 -16.32 -9.52 -5.78
CA ASP A 224 -17.53 -10.33 -5.95
C ASP A 224 -17.22 -11.70 -6.56
N ASN A 225 -16.34 -11.75 -7.56
CA ASN A 225 -15.85 -12.99 -8.15
C ASN A 225 -15.11 -13.86 -7.13
N LEU A 226 -14.24 -13.24 -6.32
CA LEU A 226 -13.48 -13.94 -5.28
C LEU A 226 -14.40 -14.56 -4.25
N MET A 227 -15.37 -13.79 -3.73
CA MET A 227 -16.34 -14.24 -2.72
C MET A 227 -17.30 -15.31 -3.23
N SER A 228 -17.53 -15.39 -4.55
CA SER A 228 -18.40 -16.41 -5.17
C SER A 228 -17.80 -17.80 -5.20
N ILE A 229 -16.49 -17.95 -4.92
CA ILE A 229 -15.79 -19.24 -4.99
C ILE A 229 -15.96 -19.97 -3.66
N GLN A 230 -16.82 -20.98 -3.64
CA GLN A 230 -17.15 -21.74 -2.42
C GLN A 230 -15.93 -22.39 -1.76
N ASP A 231 -14.97 -22.88 -2.55
CA ASP A 231 -13.76 -23.55 -2.06
C ASP A 231 -12.85 -22.65 -1.20
N TYR A 232 -13.02 -21.32 -1.28
CA TYR A 232 -12.19 -20.38 -0.52
C TYR A 232 -12.76 -20.09 0.88
N HIS A 233 -14.02 -20.46 1.13
CA HIS A 233 -14.71 -20.28 2.42
C HIS A 233 -14.62 -18.85 2.97
N ILE A 234 -14.72 -17.84 2.09
CA ILE A 234 -14.69 -16.43 2.47
C ILE A 234 -16.06 -16.05 3.05
N VAL A 235 -16.10 -15.70 4.32
CA VAL A 235 -17.35 -15.41 5.04
C VAL A 235 -17.74 -13.93 5.01
N SER A 236 -16.75 -13.04 4.91
CA SER A 236 -16.94 -11.59 4.87
C SER A 236 -15.83 -10.90 4.10
N SER A 237 -16.04 -9.63 3.78
CA SER A 237 -15.02 -8.77 3.16
C SER A 237 -15.22 -7.31 3.58
N ILE A 238 -14.18 -6.49 3.39
CA ILE A 238 -14.19 -5.05 3.68
C ILE A 238 -13.91 -4.28 2.40
N VAL A 239 -14.68 -3.22 2.17
CA VAL A 239 -14.40 -2.20 1.16
C VAL A 239 -14.13 -0.87 1.87
N LEU A 240 -12.90 -0.38 1.75
CA LEU A 240 -12.47 0.91 2.27
C LEU A 240 -12.65 1.98 1.19
N SER A 241 -13.37 3.05 1.49
CA SER A 241 -13.67 4.08 0.51
C SER A 241 -13.63 5.50 1.09
N ASN A 242 -13.68 6.50 0.20
CA ASN A 242 -13.75 7.91 0.60
C ASN A 242 -15.17 8.34 1.06
N GLU A 243 -16.11 7.39 1.20
CA GLU A 243 -17.44 7.65 1.73
C GLU A 243 -17.42 7.92 3.24
N ARG A 244 -18.54 8.43 3.76
CA ARG A 244 -18.63 8.86 5.17
C ARG A 244 -19.38 7.88 6.05
N GLU A 245 -20.21 7.03 5.45
CA GLU A 245 -21.11 6.17 6.18
C GLU A 245 -20.61 4.74 6.20
N ILE A 246 -20.76 4.10 7.34
CA ILE A 246 -20.56 2.66 7.48
C ILE A 246 -21.85 1.98 6.96
N LYS A 247 -21.68 1.06 6.04
CA LYS A 247 -22.78 0.30 5.42
C LYS A 247 -22.43 -1.17 5.34
N THR A 248 -23.42 -2.03 5.50
CA THR A 248 -23.27 -3.46 5.24
C THR A 248 -24.23 -3.86 4.12
N LYS A 249 -23.73 -4.60 3.13
CA LYS A 249 -24.52 -5.18 2.05
C LYS A 249 -24.13 -6.65 1.88
N GLY A 250 -25.04 -7.56 2.28
CA GLY A 250 -24.70 -8.97 2.37
C GLY A 250 -23.52 -9.20 3.32
N ASN A 251 -22.47 -9.84 2.83
CA ASN A 251 -21.26 -10.14 3.59
C ASN A 251 -20.13 -9.09 3.36
N ILE A 252 -20.47 -7.93 2.82
CA ILE A 252 -19.50 -6.85 2.55
C ILE A 252 -19.75 -5.69 3.50
N LEU A 253 -18.72 -5.33 4.26
CA LEU A 253 -18.69 -4.17 5.13
C LEU A 253 -18.01 -3.00 4.42
N TYR A 254 -18.73 -1.92 4.19
CA TYR A 254 -18.19 -0.68 3.61
C TYR A 254 -17.82 0.27 4.74
N LEU A 255 -16.55 0.67 4.78
CA LEU A 255 -16.01 1.57 5.79
C LEU A 255 -15.40 2.82 5.16
N PRO A 256 -15.56 3.99 5.80
CA PRO A 256 -14.72 5.15 5.50
C PRO A 256 -13.24 4.82 5.67
N ILE A 257 -12.40 5.17 4.69
CA ILE A 257 -10.99 4.80 4.71
C ILE A 257 -10.23 5.36 5.94
N TYR A 258 -10.64 6.51 6.46
CA TYR A 258 -10.00 7.07 7.67
C TYR A 258 -10.28 6.23 8.94
N LEU A 259 -11.21 5.28 8.88
CA LEU A 259 -11.44 4.33 9.97
C LEU A 259 -10.52 3.10 9.88
N SER A 260 -9.81 2.90 8.77
CA SER A 260 -8.82 1.81 8.66
C SER A 260 -7.76 1.89 9.76
N LEU A 261 -7.38 3.12 10.15
CA LEU A 261 -6.42 3.39 11.23
C LEU A 261 -6.96 3.04 12.64
N ILE A 262 -8.23 2.67 12.76
CA ILE A 262 -8.87 2.42 14.06
C ILE A 262 -9.47 1.01 14.13
N HIS A 263 -10.07 0.52 13.06
CA HIS A 263 -10.92 -0.68 13.08
C HIS A 263 -10.27 -1.95 12.49
N ILE A 264 -9.19 -1.84 11.72
CA ILE A 264 -8.50 -3.04 11.16
C ILE A 264 -7.90 -3.91 12.26
N SER A 265 -7.58 -3.33 13.42
CA SER A 265 -7.01 -4.03 14.57
C SER A 265 -8.03 -4.77 15.44
N GLU A 266 -9.33 -4.60 15.22
CA GLU A 266 -10.40 -5.18 16.05
C GLU A 266 -10.98 -6.49 15.45
N HIS A 267 -10.47 -6.95 14.30
CA HIS A 267 -10.80 -8.20 13.63
C HIS A 267 -9.56 -9.08 13.54
#